data_98ac5d8742071104317e8f33a34f14d0
#
_entry.id   98ac5d8742071104317e8f33a34f14d0
#
_cell.length_a   1.000
_cell.length_b   1.000
_cell.length_c   1.000
_cell.angle_alpha   90.00
_cell.angle_beta   90.00
_cell.angle_gamma   90.00
#
_symmetry.space_group_name_H-M   'P 1'
#
loop_
_entity.id
_entity.type
_entity.pdbx_description
1 polymer ?
#
loop_
_entity_poly.entity_id
_entity_poly.type
_entity_poly.pdbx_seq_one_letter_code
_entity_poly.pdbx_strand_id
1 'polypeptide(L)'
;MKKLFVLEGPDCSGKSTLARALQKKTNGVIFHASGNKLLWPVMHEYHQSIIDNAFAVLEHHDVIIDRLWLSELVYHRVLRPHLERRYQWELLDAQIRGKQGLYIACYPDPGIYARYEKNIDPSHPYDMETFKRICTGYLIELMTMHPRNDRFEYSVNFYNNSVDLAVKQILTLW
;
A
#
# COMPACT_ATOMS: atom_id res chain seq x y z
N MET A 1 7.99 -13.69 17.11
CA MET A 1 8.02 -13.80 15.64
C MET A 1 8.17 -12.39 15.07
N LYS A 2 8.88 -12.20 13.97
CA LYS A 2 9.00 -10.91 13.31
C LYS A 2 7.72 -10.60 12.53
N LYS A 3 7.37 -9.32 12.38
CA LYS A 3 6.10 -8.86 11.85
C LYS A 3 6.26 -8.34 10.43
N LEU A 4 5.31 -8.69 9.56
CA LEU A 4 5.24 -8.22 8.18
C LEU A 4 3.99 -7.35 8.01
N PHE A 5 4.17 -6.08 7.65
CA PHE A 5 3.10 -5.14 7.39
C PHE A 5 3.08 -4.74 5.92
N VAL A 6 1.92 -4.72 5.30
CA VAL A 6 1.71 -4.23 3.92
C VAL A 6 0.75 -3.05 3.96
N LEU A 7 1.21 -1.87 3.58
CA LEU A 7 0.42 -0.64 3.59
C LEU A 7 -0.10 -0.34 2.18
N GLU A 8 -1.41 -0.21 2.04
CA GLU A 8 -2.06 0.08 0.76
C GLU A 8 -2.95 1.33 0.85
N GLY A 9 -3.03 2.10 -0.23
CA GLY A 9 -3.83 3.31 -0.31
C GLY A 9 -3.27 4.33 -1.31
N PRO A 10 -4.02 5.38 -1.69
CA PRO A 10 -3.59 6.38 -2.66
C PRO A 10 -2.46 7.27 -2.13
N ASP A 11 -1.89 8.12 -3.00
CA ASP A 11 -0.99 9.19 -2.56
C ASP A 11 -1.70 10.08 -1.54
N CYS A 12 -0.95 10.76 -0.69
CA CYS A 12 -1.46 11.64 0.36
C CYS A 12 -2.39 10.99 1.40
N SER A 13 -2.56 9.65 1.40
CA SER A 13 -3.36 8.93 2.43
C SER A 13 -2.63 8.68 3.75
N GLY A 14 -1.40 9.18 3.91
CA GLY A 14 -0.62 9.03 5.15
C GLY A 14 0.20 7.75 5.28
N LYS A 15 0.24 6.88 4.25
CA LYS A 15 1.00 5.62 4.28
C LYS A 15 2.45 5.78 4.72
N SER A 16 3.20 6.67 4.06
CA SER A 16 4.62 6.85 4.37
C SER A 16 4.86 7.44 5.77
N THR A 17 3.91 8.21 6.28
CA THR A 17 3.93 8.69 7.68
C THR A 17 3.74 7.51 8.64
N LEU A 18 2.76 6.66 8.36
CA LEU A 18 2.49 5.45 9.14
C LEU A 18 3.67 4.47 9.06
N ALA A 19 4.22 4.24 7.86
CA ALA A 19 5.39 3.37 7.66
C ALA A 19 6.57 3.80 8.52
N ARG A 20 6.91 5.09 8.53
CA ARG A 20 8.00 5.64 9.38
C ARG A 20 7.69 5.51 10.87
N ALA A 21 6.44 5.71 11.28
CA ALA A 21 6.05 5.57 12.67
C ALA A 21 6.13 4.10 13.14
N LEU A 22 5.68 3.15 12.32
CA LEU A 22 5.86 1.71 12.55
C LEU A 22 7.35 1.35 12.60
N GLN A 23 8.14 1.79 11.63
CA GLN A 23 9.59 1.57 11.60
C GLN A 23 10.24 2.02 12.90
N LYS A 24 9.97 3.25 13.34
CA LYS A 24 10.52 3.80 14.58
C LYS A 24 10.13 2.97 15.80
N LYS A 25 8.90 2.41 15.81
CA LYS A 25 8.38 1.68 16.96
C LYS A 25 8.86 0.22 17.01
N THR A 26 9.10 -0.40 15.85
CA THR A 26 9.48 -1.81 15.72
C THR A 26 10.95 -2.02 15.39
N ASN A 27 11.69 -0.95 15.12
CA ASN A 27 13.04 -0.99 14.53
C ASN A 27 13.07 -1.83 13.23
N GLY A 28 11.99 -1.71 12.44
CA GLY A 28 11.80 -2.47 11.22
C GLY A 28 12.46 -1.87 9.98
N VAL A 29 12.39 -2.57 8.88
CA VAL A 29 12.88 -2.14 7.56
C VAL A 29 11.71 -1.82 6.64
N ILE A 30 11.80 -0.69 5.92
CA ILE A 30 10.77 -0.28 4.95
C ILE A 30 11.24 -0.64 3.53
N PHE A 31 10.38 -1.33 2.79
CA PHE A 31 10.45 -1.50 1.34
C PHE A 31 9.36 -0.65 0.70
N HIS A 32 9.73 0.16 -0.28
CA HIS A 32 8.78 1.02 -1.00
C HIS A 32 8.70 0.60 -2.46
N ALA A 33 7.50 0.25 -2.94
CA ALA A 33 7.27 -0.04 -4.34
C ALA A 33 7.19 1.26 -5.16
N SER A 34 8.04 1.36 -6.17
CA SER A 34 8.10 2.51 -7.07
C SER A 34 7.01 2.46 -8.14
N GLY A 35 6.36 3.61 -8.39
CA GLY A 35 5.46 3.81 -9.54
C GLY A 35 6.17 4.13 -10.86
N ASN A 36 7.48 3.91 -10.98
CA ASN A 36 8.25 4.25 -12.17
C ASN A 36 7.69 3.55 -13.42
N LYS A 37 7.42 4.34 -14.48
CA LYS A 37 6.88 3.86 -15.77
C LYS A 37 7.77 2.81 -16.45
N LEU A 38 9.08 2.85 -16.23
CA LEU A 38 10.01 1.87 -16.76
C LEU A 38 9.81 0.45 -16.20
N LEU A 39 9.19 0.34 -15.05
CA LEU A 39 8.89 -0.96 -14.40
C LEU A 39 7.58 -1.59 -14.88
N TRP A 40 6.71 -0.86 -15.60
CA TRP A 40 5.40 -1.36 -16.00
C TRP A 40 5.41 -2.69 -16.76
N PRO A 41 6.32 -2.92 -17.71
CA PRO A 41 6.37 -4.21 -18.41
C PRO A 41 6.75 -5.40 -17.52
N VAL A 42 7.44 -5.16 -16.40
CA VAL A 42 8.00 -6.16 -15.48
C VAL A 42 7.51 -5.98 -14.04
N MET A 43 6.29 -5.43 -13.89
CA MET A 43 5.78 -5.05 -12.57
C MET A 43 5.58 -6.28 -11.66
N HIS A 44 5.23 -7.43 -12.20
CA HIS A 44 5.08 -8.66 -11.43
C HIS A 44 6.43 -9.09 -10.85
N GLU A 45 7.46 -9.19 -11.67
CA GLU A 45 8.82 -9.58 -11.30
C GLU A 45 9.43 -8.55 -10.32
N TYR A 46 9.13 -7.27 -10.54
CA TYR A 46 9.55 -6.22 -9.61
C TYR A 46 8.93 -6.38 -8.23
N HIS A 47 7.61 -6.61 -8.14
CA HIS A 47 6.97 -6.85 -6.85
C HIS A 47 7.40 -8.17 -6.22
N GLN A 48 7.63 -9.22 -7.03
CA GLN A 48 8.21 -10.47 -6.52
C GLN A 48 9.57 -10.23 -5.89
N SER A 49 10.45 -9.43 -6.53
CA SER A 49 11.75 -9.10 -5.96
C SER A 49 11.67 -8.33 -4.65
N ILE A 50 10.66 -7.46 -4.48
CA ILE A 50 10.40 -6.78 -3.20
C ILE A 50 10.03 -7.81 -2.13
N ILE A 51 9.16 -8.77 -2.44
CA ILE A 51 8.72 -9.82 -1.50
C ILE A 51 9.89 -10.71 -1.10
N ASP A 52 10.72 -11.15 -2.05
CA ASP A 52 11.87 -12.00 -1.78
C ASP A 52 12.87 -11.31 -0.85
N ASN A 53 13.19 -10.05 -1.12
CA ASN A 53 14.06 -9.25 -0.25
C ASN A 53 13.43 -8.99 1.13
N ALA A 54 12.12 -8.71 1.17
CA ALA A 54 11.37 -8.50 2.40
C ALA A 54 11.41 -9.76 3.28
N PHE A 55 11.24 -10.94 2.70
CA PHE A 55 11.28 -12.22 3.43
C PHE A 55 12.68 -12.56 3.96
N ALA A 56 13.74 -12.25 3.21
CA ALA A 56 15.09 -12.40 3.70
C ALA A 56 15.37 -11.50 4.92
N VAL A 57 14.88 -10.26 4.89
CA VAL A 57 15.00 -9.32 6.01
C VAL A 57 14.11 -9.72 7.19
N LEU A 58 12.93 -10.32 6.93
CA LEU A 58 11.95 -10.72 7.95
C LEU A 58 12.50 -11.79 8.93
N GLU A 59 13.55 -12.49 8.57
CA GLU A 59 14.22 -13.43 9.47
C GLU A 59 14.83 -12.71 10.68
N HIS A 60 15.23 -11.44 10.51
CA HIS A 60 15.96 -10.69 11.53
C HIS A 60 15.26 -9.42 12.01
N HIS A 61 14.42 -8.80 11.17
CA HIS A 61 13.77 -7.53 11.42
C HIS A 61 12.28 -7.58 11.09
N ASP A 62 11.48 -6.74 11.74
CA ASP A 62 10.13 -6.46 11.27
C ASP A 62 10.20 -5.76 9.90
N VAL A 63 9.24 -6.02 9.03
CA VAL A 63 9.22 -5.51 7.67
C VAL A 63 7.94 -4.73 7.40
N ILE A 64 8.08 -3.59 6.75
CA ILE A 64 6.98 -2.75 6.29
C ILE A 64 7.11 -2.61 4.76
N ILE A 65 6.12 -3.06 4.00
CA ILE A 65 6.03 -2.84 2.56
C ILE A 65 5.06 -1.68 2.31
N ASP A 66 5.56 -0.56 1.77
CA ASP A 66 4.74 0.59 1.38
C ASP A 66 4.37 0.45 -0.09
N ARG A 67 3.16 0.00 -0.35
CA ARG A 67 2.54 -0.42 -1.60
C ARG A 67 2.99 -1.79 -2.12
N LEU A 68 2.04 -2.52 -2.69
CA LEU A 68 2.26 -3.78 -3.35
C LEU A 68 1.19 -3.98 -4.45
N TRP A 69 0.57 -5.15 -4.50
CA TRP A 69 -0.31 -5.59 -5.58
C TRP A 69 -1.62 -4.80 -5.71
N LEU A 70 -2.22 -4.33 -4.62
CA LEU A 70 -3.47 -3.56 -4.69
C LEU A 70 -3.23 -2.20 -5.37
N SER A 71 -2.13 -1.54 -5.02
CA SER A 71 -1.70 -0.32 -5.69
C SER A 71 -1.57 -0.55 -7.19
N GLU A 72 -0.91 -1.64 -7.62
CA GLU A 72 -0.78 -1.96 -9.03
C GLU A 72 -2.14 -2.19 -9.72
N LEU A 73 -3.08 -2.89 -9.08
CA LEU A 73 -4.42 -3.08 -9.64
C LEU A 73 -5.13 -1.77 -9.92
N VAL A 74 -5.09 -0.84 -8.96
CA VAL A 74 -5.75 0.47 -9.08
C VAL A 74 -5.06 1.35 -10.12
N TYR A 75 -3.74 1.49 -10.04
CA TYR A 75 -2.98 2.35 -10.96
C TYR A 75 -3.00 1.81 -12.39
N HIS A 76 -2.95 0.48 -12.58
CA HIS A 76 -3.10 -0.11 -13.90
C HIS A 76 -4.45 0.22 -14.52
N ARG A 77 -5.54 0.01 -13.77
CA ARG A 77 -6.91 0.30 -14.24
C ARG A 77 -7.11 1.77 -14.63
N VAL A 78 -6.54 2.69 -13.86
CA VAL A 78 -6.76 4.13 -14.06
C VAL A 78 -5.81 4.72 -15.11
N LEU A 79 -4.53 4.36 -15.06
CA LEU A 79 -3.49 4.99 -15.89
C LEU A 79 -3.16 4.20 -17.15
N ARG A 80 -3.47 2.88 -17.18
CA ARG A 80 -3.04 1.97 -18.24
C ARG A 80 -4.15 1.01 -18.71
N PRO A 81 -5.43 1.46 -18.83
CA PRO A 81 -6.55 0.57 -19.12
C PRO A 81 -6.45 -0.14 -20.48
N HIS A 82 -5.61 0.38 -21.38
CA HIS A 82 -5.37 -0.16 -22.71
C HIS A 82 -4.23 -1.18 -22.78
N LEU A 83 -3.47 -1.37 -21.68
CA LEU A 83 -2.41 -2.35 -21.62
C LEU A 83 -2.93 -3.68 -21.08
N GLU A 84 -2.46 -4.79 -21.68
CA GLU A 84 -2.71 -6.12 -21.13
C GLU A 84 -2.05 -6.25 -19.76
N ARG A 85 -2.82 -6.71 -18.77
CA ARG A 85 -2.31 -6.94 -17.42
C ARG A 85 -1.80 -8.38 -17.29
N ARG A 86 -0.49 -8.57 -17.27
CA ARG A 86 0.20 -9.83 -16.99
C ARG A 86 0.62 -9.94 -15.52
N TYR A 87 -0.25 -9.55 -14.61
CA TYR A 87 0.06 -9.41 -13.20
C TYR A 87 -0.74 -10.39 -12.36
N GLN A 88 -0.06 -11.36 -11.78
CA GLN A 88 -0.64 -12.46 -10.98
C GLN A 88 -0.62 -12.09 -9.50
N TRP A 89 -1.45 -11.13 -9.12
CA TRP A 89 -1.48 -10.60 -7.76
C TRP A 89 -1.86 -11.66 -6.72
N GLU A 90 -2.65 -12.68 -7.08
CA GLU A 90 -3.08 -13.77 -6.21
C GLU A 90 -1.88 -14.56 -5.69
N LEU A 91 -0.84 -14.75 -6.51
CA LEU A 91 0.38 -15.43 -6.10
C LEU A 91 1.18 -14.61 -5.09
N LEU A 92 1.25 -13.30 -5.28
CA LEU A 92 1.93 -12.39 -4.35
C LEU A 92 1.17 -12.32 -3.02
N ASP A 93 -0.16 -12.23 -3.06
CA ASP A 93 -1.02 -12.25 -1.87
C ASP A 93 -0.85 -13.54 -1.07
N ALA A 94 -0.84 -14.70 -1.74
CA ALA A 94 -0.66 -15.99 -1.08
C ALA A 94 0.69 -16.09 -0.34
N GLN A 95 1.76 -15.53 -0.90
CA GLN A 95 3.08 -15.50 -0.26
C GLN A 95 3.07 -14.64 1.01
N ILE A 96 2.49 -13.42 0.94
CA ILE A 96 2.36 -12.53 2.09
C ILE A 96 1.56 -13.19 3.21
N ARG A 97 0.43 -13.84 2.88
CA ARG A 97 -0.41 -14.57 3.85
C ARG A 97 0.30 -15.77 4.44
N GLY A 98 1.08 -16.49 3.65
CA GLY A 98 1.89 -17.60 4.14
C GLY A 98 2.91 -17.19 5.21
N LYS A 99 3.30 -15.91 5.25
CA LYS A 99 4.12 -15.30 6.29
C LYS A 99 3.30 -14.56 7.36
N GLN A 100 1.98 -14.75 7.38
CA GLN A 100 1.07 -14.04 8.30
C GLN A 100 1.19 -12.51 8.20
N GLY A 101 1.38 -11.99 6.97
CA GLY A 101 1.49 -10.55 6.74
C GLY A 101 0.17 -9.83 7.01
N LEU A 102 0.25 -8.73 7.77
CA LEU A 102 -0.89 -7.88 8.11
C LEU A 102 -1.08 -6.81 7.04
N TYR A 103 -2.21 -6.83 6.36
CA TYR A 103 -2.59 -5.76 5.43
C TYR A 103 -3.25 -4.60 6.14
N ILE A 104 -2.80 -3.38 5.82
CA ILE A 104 -3.28 -2.14 6.40
C ILE A 104 -3.75 -1.22 5.28
N ALA A 105 -5.05 -0.95 5.24
CA ALA A 105 -5.65 -0.03 4.28
C ALA A 105 -5.62 1.41 4.82
N CYS A 106 -4.90 2.29 4.12
CA CYS A 106 -4.92 3.73 4.37
C CYS A 106 -5.95 4.38 3.46
N TYR A 107 -7.16 4.62 3.97
CA TYR A 107 -8.26 5.15 3.20
C TYR A 107 -8.05 6.63 2.83
N PRO A 108 -8.52 7.04 1.63
CA PRO A 108 -8.62 8.46 1.31
C PRO A 108 -9.66 9.12 2.22
N ASP A 109 -9.24 10.14 2.97
CA ASP A 109 -10.12 10.97 3.79
C ASP A 109 -10.55 12.26 3.03
N PRO A 110 -11.56 13.01 3.53
CA PRO A 110 -12.06 14.22 2.86
C PRO A 110 -10.99 15.29 2.57
N GLY A 111 -9.91 15.33 3.36
CA GLY A 111 -8.81 16.29 3.17
C GLY A 111 -7.74 15.84 2.17
N ILE A 112 -7.87 14.63 1.59
CA ILE A 112 -6.82 14.07 0.73
C ILE A 112 -6.59 14.91 -0.54
N TYR A 113 -7.65 15.49 -1.10
CA TYR A 113 -7.55 16.30 -2.32
C TYR A 113 -6.79 17.61 -2.08
N ALA A 114 -7.07 18.29 -0.96
CA ALA A 114 -6.34 19.49 -0.59
C ALA A 114 -4.85 19.20 -0.28
N ARG A 115 -4.55 18.05 0.33
CA ARG A 115 -3.16 17.62 0.52
C ARG A 115 -2.48 17.28 -0.79
N TYR A 116 -3.17 16.63 -1.72
CA TYR A 116 -2.65 16.34 -3.03
C TYR A 116 -2.34 17.62 -3.80
N GLU A 117 -3.29 18.57 -3.88
CA GLU A 117 -3.14 19.85 -4.55
C GLU A 117 -1.94 20.65 -4.01
N LYS A 118 -1.76 20.65 -2.68
CA LYS A 118 -0.63 21.34 -2.03
C LYS A 118 0.72 20.68 -2.33
N ASN A 119 0.76 19.37 -2.55
CA ASN A 119 1.98 18.61 -2.71
C ASN A 119 2.25 18.20 -4.17
N ILE A 120 1.33 18.53 -5.09
CA ILE A 120 1.53 18.26 -6.51
C ILE A 120 2.66 19.15 -7.03
N ASP A 121 3.60 18.51 -7.68
CA ASP A 121 4.67 19.20 -8.37
C ASP A 121 4.39 19.16 -9.90
N PRO A 122 4.89 20.11 -10.70
CA PRO A 122 4.65 20.12 -12.14
C PRO A 122 5.10 18.86 -12.87
N SER A 123 6.02 18.10 -12.31
CA SER A 123 6.47 16.81 -12.86
C SER A 123 5.59 15.63 -12.46
N HIS A 124 4.55 15.86 -11.65
CA HIS A 124 3.66 14.79 -11.20
C HIS A 124 2.98 14.11 -12.39
N PRO A 125 2.92 12.77 -12.43
CA PRO A 125 2.53 12.03 -13.63
C PRO A 125 1.03 12.12 -13.98
N TYR A 126 0.18 12.69 -13.12
CA TYR A 126 -1.26 12.80 -13.34
C TYR A 126 -1.88 14.02 -12.66
N ASP A 127 -3.00 14.49 -13.20
CA ASP A 127 -3.75 15.64 -12.72
C ASP A 127 -4.74 15.29 -11.58
N MET A 128 -5.43 16.29 -11.05
CA MET A 128 -6.41 16.13 -9.97
C MET A 128 -7.57 15.20 -10.34
N GLU A 129 -8.05 15.24 -11.58
CA GLU A 129 -9.15 14.38 -12.01
C GLU A 129 -8.73 12.90 -12.03
N THR A 130 -7.55 12.63 -12.55
CA THR A 130 -6.94 11.30 -12.50
C THR A 130 -6.70 10.85 -11.06
N PHE A 131 -6.26 11.76 -10.18
CA PHE A 131 -6.11 11.45 -8.77
C PHE A 131 -7.42 11.06 -8.09
N LYS A 132 -8.51 11.76 -8.37
CA LYS A 132 -9.85 11.40 -7.87
C LYS A 132 -10.26 10.00 -8.33
N ARG A 133 -10.00 9.66 -9.60
CA ARG A 133 -10.24 8.31 -10.13
C ARG A 133 -9.41 7.24 -9.41
N ILE A 134 -8.16 7.53 -9.08
CA ILE A 134 -7.30 6.64 -8.28
C ILE A 134 -7.90 6.46 -6.89
N CYS A 135 -8.28 7.53 -6.18
CA CYS A 135 -8.91 7.44 -4.87
C CYS A 135 -10.20 6.60 -4.90
N THR A 136 -11.05 6.82 -5.91
CA THR A 136 -12.27 6.03 -6.14
C THR A 136 -11.92 4.56 -6.41
N GLY A 137 -10.90 4.30 -7.22
CA GLY A 137 -10.41 2.95 -7.48
C GLY A 137 -10.00 2.22 -6.21
N TYR A 138 -9.27 2.87 -5.32
CA TYR A 138 -8.92 2.29 -4.01
C TYR A 138 -10.14 2.01 -3.15
N LEU A 139 -11.11 2.93 -3.08
CA LEU A 139 -12.35 2.70 -2.32
C LEU A 139 -13.10 1.48 -2.84
N ILE A 140 -13.25 1.36 -4.16
CA ILE A 140 -13.93 0.21 -4.78
C ILE A 140 -13.19 -1.09 -4.45
N GLU A 141 -11.88 -1.16 -4.67
CA GLU A 141 -11.10 -2.39 -4.41
C GLU A 141 -11.13 -2.77 -2.93
N LEU A 142 -10.92 -1.82 -2.03
CA LEU A 142 -10.95 -2.07 -0.59
C LEU A 142 -12.34 -2.54 -0.13
N MET A 143 -13.43 -1.93 -0.62
CA MET A 143 -14.80 -2.32 -0.30
C MET A 143 -15.17 -3.70 -0.87
N THR A 144 -14.69 -4.04 -2.06
CA THR A 144 -14.98 -5.34 -2.69
C THR A 144 -14.17 -6.49 -2.09
N MET A 145 -12.99 -6.21 -1.57
CA MET A 145 -12.11 -7.22 -0.97
C MET A 145 -12.42 -7.51 0.49
N HIS A 146 -12.83 -6.49 1.24
CA HIS A 146 -13.13 -6.61 2.67
C HIS A 146 -14.21 -7.66 2.99
N PRO A 147 -15.35 -7.75 2.28
CA PRO A 147 -16.39 -8.73 2.61
C PRO A 147 -16.06 -10.17 2.20
N ARG A 148 -15.10 -10.36 1.30
CA ARG A 148 -14.86 -11.67 0.67
C ARG A 148 -13.78 -12.52 1.31
N ASN A 149 -12.80 -11.91 2.00
CA ASN A 149 -11.59 -12.66 2.33
C ASN A 149 -10.83 -12.21 3.58
N ASP A 150 -11.36 -11.36 4.47
CA ASP A 150 -10.62 -10.86 5.66
C ASP A 150 -9.18 -10.39 5.34
N ARG A 151 -8.99 -9.80 4.13
CA ARG A 151 -7.66 -9.47 3.62
C ARG A 151 -7.04 -8.26 4.30
N PHE A 152 -7.89 -7.32 4.72
CA PHE A 152 -7.44 -6.13 5.42
C PHE A 152 -7.86 -6.24 6.89
N GLU A 153 -6.92 -6.58 7.73
CA GLU A 153 -7.14 -6.76 9.15
C GLU A 153 -7.21 -5.44 9.89
N TYR A 154 -6.70 -4.35 9.26
CA TYR A 154 -6.77 -3.03 9.84
C TYR A 154 -6.97 -1.94 8.78
N SER A 155 -7.89 -1.03 9.08
CA SER A 155 -8.18 0.13 8.24
C SER A 155 -7.85 1.42 8.99
N VAL A 156 -7.03 2.28 8.37
CA VAL A 156 -6.65 3.57 8.94
C VAL A 156 -7.29 4.69 8.16
N ASN A 157 -8.06 5.52 8.86
CA ASN A 157 -8.51 6.80 8.37
C ASN A 157 -7.90 7.90 9.25
N PHE A 158 -6.91 8.61 8.73
CA PHE A 158 -6.21 9.67 9.48
C PHE A 158 -7.04 10.92 9.72
N TYR A 159 -8.23 11.04 9.16
CA TYR A 159 -9.15 12.11 9.52
C TYR A 159 -9.58 12.02 10.99
N ASN A 160 -9.75 10.80 11.50
CA ASN A 160 -10.25 10.55 12.84
C ASN A 160 -9.20 9.94 13.80
N ASN A 161 -8.02 9.57 13.30
CA ASN A 161 -7.01 8.87 14.09
C ASN A 161 -5.65 9.59 14.04
N SER A 162 -5.03 9.79 15.20
CA SER A 162 -3.62 10.17 15.23
C SER A 162 -2.75 8.98 14.77
N VAL A 163 -1.58 9.29 14.20
CA VAL A 163 -0.62 8.25 13.77
C VAL A 163 -0.22 7.35 14.94
N ASP A 164 0.00 7.93 16.13
CA ASP A 164 0.39 7.18 17.32
C ASP A 164 -0.70 6.19 17.77
N LEU A 165 -1.98 6.61 17.70
CA LEU A 165 -3.10 5.73 18.01
C LEU A 165 -3.18 4.59 16.99
N ALA A 166 -3.05 4.88 15.70
CA ALA A 166 -3.04 3.87 14.65
C ALA A 166 -1.92 2.85 14.86
N VAL A 167 -0.70 3.31 15.12
CA VAL A 167 0.45 2.41 15.40
C VAL A 167 0.16 1.53 16.62
N LYS A 168 -0.36 2.12 17.72
CA LYS A 168 -0.70 1.35 18.91
C LYS A 168 -1.72 0.24 18.60
N GLN A 169 -2.79 0.56 17.89
CA GLN A 169 -3.83 -0.39 17.52
C GLN A 169 -3.28 -1.50 16.60
N ILE A 170 -2.52 -1.14 15.56
CA ILE A 170 -1.90 -2.11 14.66
C ILE A 170 -1.01 -3.10 15.43
N LEU A 171 -0.21 -2.61 16.37
CA LEU A 171 0.68 -3.47 17.16
C LEU A 171 -0.05 -4.38 18.15
N THR A 172 -1.31 -4.11 18.46
CA THR A 172 -2.15 -5.00 19.32
C THR A 172 -2.81 -6.14 18.55
N LEU A 173 -2.79 -6.13 17.21
CA LEU A 173 -3.34 -7.22 16.38
C LEU A 173 -2.43 -8.44 16.33
N TRP A 174 -1.29 -8.38 16.99
CA TRP A 174 -0.29 -9.45 17.10
C TRP A 174 -0.19 -9.90 18.57
#